data_402635a9ff37501b14f2f7f55644b9bc
#
_entry.id   402635a9ff37501b14f2f7f55644b9bc
#
_cell.length_a   1.000
_cell.length_b   1.000
_cell.length_c   1.000
_cell.angle_alpha   90.00
_cell.angle_beta   90.00
_cell.angle_gamma   90.00
#
_symmetry.space_group_name_H-M   'P 1'
#
loop_
_entity.id
_entity.type
_entity.pdbx_description
1 polymer ?
#
loop_
_entity_poly.entity_id
_entity_poly.type
_entity_poly.pdbx_seq_one_letter_code
_entity_poly.pdbx_strand_id
1 'polypeptide(L)'
;MANLKHPLNERLSIGIWNVEWASRDSARGSFFIQRLGELSSHVICVTEGYGDIFPDGGHVITSAADYGYPIKPGRRKVLLWSRNPWREVDALGSPLLPPGRFVAGSTDTPRGAVRFVGVCIPWRDAHVRSGQRNRQPWDDHLTYLQHLKPLLQSDRSVPTVLLGDFNQRIPRARQPEHVFSALTAAMYPDLRIATAGPITGAPDLAIDHLAVSGALEAVQADFLSHHDANGAQMSDHFGLRVLLN
;
A
#
# COMPACT_ATOMS: atom_id res chain seq x y z
N MET A 1 -8.04 12.49 34.72
CA MET A 1 -7.96 11.38 33.75
C MET A 1 -9.22 11.43 32.89
N ALA A 2 -9.12 12.04 31.72
CA ALA A 2 -10.23 12.13 30.79
C ALA A 2 -10.33 10.82 30.01
N ASN A 3 -11.42 10.10 30.25
CA ASN A 3 -11.78 8.89 29.53
C ASN A 3 -12.21 9.26 28.12
N LEU A 4 -11.29 9.30 27.17
CA LEU A 4 -11.58 9.43 25.75
C LEU A 4 -12.31 8.16 25.29
N LYS A 5 -13.62 8.15 25.45
CA LYS A 5 -14.48 7.18 24.75
C LYS A 5 -14.35 7.48 23.26
N HIS A 6 -13.55 6.71 22.53
CA HIS A 6 -13.68 6.65 21.07
C HIS A 6 -15.11 6.22 20.75
N PRO A 7 -15.83 6.97 19.90
CA PRO A 7 -17.17 6.54 19.48
C PRO A 7 -17.00 5.22 18.71
N LEU A 8 -17.57 4.15 19.26
CA LEU A 8 -17.55 2.79 18.69
C LEU A 8 -18.16 2.67 17.26
N ASN A 9 -18.55 3.79 16.67
CA ASN A 9 -19.21 3.89 15.36
C ASN A 9 -18.38 4.58 14.27
N GLU A 10 -17.16 5.05 14.54
CA GLU A 10 -16.33 5.69 13.53
C GLU A 10 -15.60 4.65 12.70
N ARG A 11 -15.80 4.67 11.36
CA ARG A 11 -15.13 3.77 10.42
C ARG A 11 -13.66 4.16 10.25
N LEU A 12 -12.79 3.16 10.14
CA LEU A 12 -11.41 3.38 9.78
C LEU A 12 -11.31 3.67 8.27
N SER A 13 -10.94 4.90 7.91
CA SER A 13 -10.74 5.32 6.52
C SER A 13 -9.27 5.21 6.12
N ILE A 14 -8.99 4.55 4.99
CA ILE A 14 -7.65 4.29 4.47
C ILE A 14 -7.57 4.73 3.02
N GLY A 15 -6.54 5.52 2.67
CA GLY A 15 -6.19 5.87 1.30
C GLY A 15 -5.04 5.03 0.76
N ILE A 16 -5.07 4.65 -0.53
CA ILE A 16 -3.99 3.90 -1.18
C ILE A 16 -3.78 4.49 -2.57
N TRP A 17 -2.51 4.81 -2.92
CA TRP A 17 -2.20 5.30 -4.26
C TRP A 17 -0.74 5.11 -4.64
N ASN A 18 -0.48 4.57 -5.82
CA ASN A 18 0.81 4.69 -6.49
C ASN A 18 0.87 6.03 -7.22
N VAL A 19 1.79 6.91 -6.83
CA VAL A 19 1.89 8.28 -7.37
C VAL A 19 2.96 8.42 -8.45
N GLU A 20 3.56 7.30 -8.87
CA GLU A 20 4.51 7.23 -9.99
C GLU A 20 5.60 8.32 -9.90
N TRP A 21 6.21 8.44 -8.74
CA TRP A 21 7.31 9.39 -8.45
C TRP A 21 6.95 10.86 -8.61
N ALA A 22 5.69 11.26 -8.43
CA ALA A 22 5.30 12.66 -8.41
C ALA A 22 6.05 13.39 -7.28
N SER A 23 6.81 14.43 -7.61
CA SER A 23 7.49 15.28 -6.65
C SER A 23 6.59 16.42 -6.20
N ARG A 24 6.71 16.86 -4.95
CA ARG A 24 5.89 17.93 -4.35
C ARG A 24 5.80 19.18 -5.22
N ASP A 25 6.92 19.60 -5.81
CA ASP A 25 7.02 20.83 -6.59
C ASP A 25 6.50 20.70 -8.03
N SER A 26 5.97 19.57 -8.42
CA SER A 26 5.37 19.35 -9.74
C SER A 26 3.86 19.54 -9.73
N ALA A 27 3.25 19.79 -10.91
CA ALA A 27 1.80 19.83 -11.05
C ALA A 27 1.15 18.51 -10.60
N ARG A 28 1.79 17.36 -10.87
CA ARG A 28 1.36 16.05 -10.38
C ARG A 28 1.41 15.97 -8.86
N GLY A 29 2.49 16.47 -8.22
CA GLY A 29 2.61 16.52 -6.77
C GLY A 29 1.51 17.36 -6.11
N SER A 30 1.25 18.56 -6.63
CA SER A 30 0.16 19.41 -6.14
C SER A 30 -1.20 18.71 -6.22
N PHE A 31 -1.48 18.02 -7.34
CA PHE A 31 -2.68 17.20 -7.50
C PHE A 31 -2.80 16.13 -6.40
N PHE A 32 -1.75 15.34 -6.17
CA PHE A 32 -1.79 14.29 -5.16
C PHE A 32 -1.92 14.82 -3.74
N ILE A 33 -1.18 15.89 -3.37
CA ILE A 33 -1.27 16.50 -2.04
C ILE A 33 -2.71 16.95 -1.77
N GLN A 34 -3.33 17.64 -2.73
CA GLN A 34 -4.72 18.06 -2.61
C GLN A 34 -5.65 16.86 -2.45
N ARG A 35 -5.58 15.87 -3.35
CA ARG A 35 -6.47 14.71 -3.34
C ARG A 35 -6.30 13.84 -2.08
N LEU A 36 -5.07 13.63 -1.62
CA LEU A 36 -4.79 12.89 -0.38
C LEU A 36 -5.33 13.66 0.86
N GLY A 37 -5.24 14.99 0.85
CA GLY A 37 -5.82 15.82 1.92
C GLY A 37 -7.35 15.76 1.98
N GLU A 38 -8.02 15.77 0.81
CA GLU A 38 -9.48 15.66 0.69
C GLU A 38 -10.03 14.33 1.21
N LEU A 39 -9.23 13.23 1.19
CA LEU A 39 -9.67 11.91 1.66
C LEU A 39 -10.01 11.90 3.15
N SER A 40 -9.46 12.81 3.93
CA SER A 40 -9.62 12.82 5.39
C SER A 40 -9.37 11.44 6.03
N SER A 41 -8.45 10.66 5.46
CA SER A 41 -8.13 9.30 5.91
C SER A 41 -7.45 9.28 7.27
N HIS A 42 -7.55 8.16 7.99
CA HIS A 42 -6.80 7.91 9.23
C HIS A 42 -5.39 7.41 8.91
N VAL A 43 -5.27 6.62 7.84
CA VAL A 43 -4.01 6.08 7.33
C VAL A 43 -3.98 6.22 5.80
N ILE A 44 -2.81 6.55 5.26
CA ILE A 44 -2.59 6.63 3.80
C ILE A 44 -1.33 5.82 3.47
N CYS A 45 -1.45 4.95 2.48
CA CYS A 45 -0.32 4.28 1.84
C CYS A 45 -0.06 4.92 0.48
N VAL A 46 1.14 5.45 0.30
CA VAL A 46 1.63 5.89 -1.01
C VAL A 46 2.75 4.96 -1.43
N THR A 47 2.69 4.51 -2.69
CA THR A 47 3.80 3.82 -3.32
C THR A 47 4.43 4.68 -4.40
N GLU A 48 5.73 4.47 -4.64
CA GLU A 48 6.54 5.24 -5.60
C GLU A 48 6.46 6.77 -5.39
N GLY A 49 6.75 7.22 -4.16
CA GLY A 49 6.62 8.63 -3.78
C GLY A 49 7.82 9.21 -3.06
N TYR A 50 7.62 10.42 -2.60
CA TYR A 50 8.54 11.19 -1.74
C TYR A 50 7.89 11.42 -0.38
N GLY A 51 8.71 11.55 0.69
CA GLY A 51 8.20 11.68 2.06
C GLY A 51 7.33 12.91 2.32
N ASP A 52 7.43 13.92 1.48
CA ASP A 52 6.73 15.20 1.54
C ASP A 52 5.44 15.26 0.69
N ILE A 53 5.00 14.15 0.10
CA ILE A 53 3.80 14.07 -0.74
C ILE A 53 2.50 14.12 0.09
N PHE A 54 2.55 13.89 1.38
CA PHE A 54 1.39 13.85 2.25
C PHE A 54 0.86 15.23 2.64
N PRO A 55 -0.41 15.33 3.05
CA PRO A 55 -0.93 16.54 3.68
C PRO A 55 -0.16 16.87 4.96
N ASP A 56 -0.17 18.13 5.34
CA ASP A 56 0.49 18.62 6.54
C ASP A 56 -0.07 17.94 7.81
N GLY A 57 0.79 17.78 8.79
CA GLY A 57 0.48 17.07 10.03
C GLY A 57 0.57 15.54 9.88
N GLY A 58 0.34 14.84 10.98
CA GLY A 58 0.45 13.38 11.05
C GLY A 58 1.90 12.88 11.10
N HIS A 59 2.06 11.58 10.90
CA HIS A 59 3.32 10.87 11.12
C HIS A 59 3.61 9.97 9.94
N VAL A 60 4.84 10.03 9.40
CA VAL A 60 5.25 9.27 8.22
C VAL A 60 6.31 8.24 8.60
N ILE A 61 6.15 7.01 8.11
CA ILE A 61 7.19 5.98 8.09
C ILE A 61 7.41 5.52 6.65
N THR A 62 8.64 5.10 6.34
CA THR A 62 9.01 4.77 4.95
C THR A 62 9.83 3.49 4.88
N SER A 63 9.74 2.79 3.75
CA SER A 63 10.66 1.72 3.42
C SER A 63 12.10 2.22 3.29
N ALA A 64 13.08 1.33 3.30
CA ALA A 64 14.48 1.65 3.03
C ALA A 64 14.65 2.34 1.65
N ALA A 65 15.69 3.17 1.53
CA ALA A 65 15.95 3.94 0.31
C ALA A 65 16.46 3.07 -0.85
N ASP A 66 17.20 2.03 -0.55
CA ASP A 66 17.67 1.06 -1.53
C ASP A 66 16.52 0.12 -1.89
N TYR A 67 16.11 0.10 -3.14
CA TYR A 67 15.10 -0.80 -3.71
C TYR A 67 15.64 -1.57 -4.93
N GLY A 68 16.99 -1.73 -5.00
CA GLY A 68 17.65 -2.48 -6.06
C GLY A 68 17.88 -1.69 -7.36
N TYR A 69 17.66 -0.37 -7.35
CA TYR A 69 17.90 0.56 -8.46
C TYR A 69 18.75 1.73 -7.97
N PRO A 70 19.33 2.55 -8.88
CA PRO A 70 20.09 3.74 -8.46
C PRO A 70 19.27 4.61 -7.50
N ILE A 71 19.82 4.84 -6.31
CA ILE A 71 19.16 5.60 -5.25
C ILE A 71 18.99 7.05 -5.70
N LYS A 72 17.78 7.57 -5.63
CA LYS A 72 17.46 8.98 -5.84
C LYS A 72 17.03 9.61 -4.52
N PRO A 73 17.58 10.79 -4.15
CA PRO A 73 17.23 11.46 -2.90
C PRO A 73 15.72 11.58 -2.68
N GLY A 74 15.27 11.26 -1.48
CA GLY A 74 13.87 11.37 -1.07
C GLY A 74 12.92 10.28 -1.58
N ARG A 75 13.27 9.53 -2.65
CA ARG A 75 12.41 8.46 -3.20
C ARG A 75 12.29 7.27 -2.28
N ARG A 76 11.06 6.77 -2.13
CA ARG A 76 10.72 5.54 -1.42
C ARG A 76 9.69 4.75 -2.19
N LYS A 77 9.85 3.43 -2.22
CA LYS A 77 8.85 2.55 -2.85
C LYS A 77 7.57 2.47 -2.04
N VAL A 78 7.65 2.59 -0.71
CA VAL A 78 6.48 2.53 0.18
C VAL A 78 6.61 3.59 1.26
N LEU A 79 5.52 4.31 1.48
CA LEU A 79 5.38 5.30 2.53
C LEU A 79 4.01 5.10 3.20
N LEU A 80 3.97 5.12 4.53
CA LEU A 80 2.75 5.11 5.30
C LEU A 80 2.66 6.41 6.10
N TRP A 81 1.53 7.08 5.98
CA TRP A 81 1.15 8.23 6.79
C TRP A 81 -0.02 7.88 7.71
N SER A 82 0.00 8.37 8.95
CA SER A 82 -1.10 8.21 9.91
C SER A 82 -1.36 9.50 10.67
N ARG A 83 -2.61 9.73 11.06
CA ARG A 83 -2.98 10.82 11.98
C ARG A 83 -2.31 10.68 13.34
N ASN A 84 -2.14 9.45 13.82
CA ASN A 84 -1.57 9.13 15.12
C ASN A 84 -0.14 8.60 14.98
N PRO A 85 0.69 8.72 16.01
CA PRO A 85 2.06 8.22 16.00
C PRO A 85 2.15 6.72 15.68
N TRP A 86 3.21 6.35 14.99
CA TRP A 86 3.56 4.96 14.72
C TRP A 86 4.36 4.36 15.88
N ARG A 87 4.14 3.08 16.14
CA ARG A 87 4.89 2.23 17.08
C ARG A 87 5.37 0.97 16.35
N GLU A 88 6.39 0.31 16.88
CA GLU A 88 6.92 -0.97 16.37
C GLU A 88 7.26 -0.91 14.88
N VAL A 89 7.95 0.18 14.49
CA VAL A 89 8.25 0.43 13.08
C VAL A 89 9.33 -0.54 12.58
N ASP A 90 9.04 -1.25 11.49
CA ASP A 90 9.95 -2.11 10.76
C ASP A 90 10.00 -1.66 9.29
N ALA A 91 11.15 -1.16 8.85
CA ALA A 91 11.38 -0.70 7.48
C ALA A 91 12.11 -1.73 6.59
N LEU A 92 12.40 -2.91 7.11
CA LEU A 92 13.19 -3.94 6.43
C LEU A 92 12.42 -5.24 6.21
N GLY A 93 11.63 -5.66 7.18
CA GLY A 93 10.91 -6.92 7.19
C GLY A 93 11.84 -8.12 7.29
N SER A 94 12.46 -8.52 6.20
CA SER A 94 13.38 -9.66 6.13
C SER A 94 14.53 -9.34 5.19
N PRO A 95 15.76 -9.76 5.48
CA PRO A 95 16.90 -9.62 4.57
C PRO A 95 16.74 -10.42 3.26
N LEU A 96 15.76 -11.32 3.20
CA LEU A 96 15.44 -12.12 2.02
C LEU A 96 14.39 -11.45 1.12
N LEU A 97 13.74 -10.39 1.57
CA LEU A 97 12.86 -9.60 0.72
C LEU A 97 13.68 -8.81 -0.30
N PRO A 98 13.24 -8.70 -1.56
CA PRO A 98 13.71 -7.64 -2.45
C PRO A 98 13.65 -6.29 -1.73
N PRO A 99 14.79 -5.56 -1.64
CA PRO A 99 14.95 -4.44 -0.70
C PRO A 99 14.00 -3.28 -0.95
N GLY A 100 13.80 -2.44 0.08
CA GLY A 100 13.16 -1.14 0.01
C GLY A 100 11.69 -1.13 -0.42
N ARG A 101 10.99 -2.26 -0.33
CA ARG A 101 9.61 -2.44 -0.83
C ARG A 101 8.61 -2.80 0.27
N PHE A 102 9.02 -2.65 1.53
CA PHE A 102 8.27 -3.02 2.72
C PHE A 102 8.45 -1.95 3.80
N VAL A 103 7.38 -1.62 4.50
CA VAL A 103 7.41 -0.91 5.78
C VAL A 103 6.20 -1.34 6.60
N ALA A 104 6.40 -1.59 7.88
CA ALA A 104 5.30 -1.91 8.79
C ALA A 104 5.36 -1.04 10.05
N GLY A 105 4.23 -0.89 10.72
CA GLY A 105 4.10 -0.22 11.99
C GLY A 105 2.68 -0.35 12.54
N SER A 106 2.53 -0.16 13.84
CA SER A 106 1.25 -0.15 14.54
C SER A 106 0.85 1.29 14.86
N THR A 107 -0.42 1.63 14.75
CA THR A 107 -0.96 2.95 15.14
C THR A 107 -2.35 2.83 15.71
N ASP A 108 -2.76 3.80 16.54
CA ASP A 108 -4.11 3.86 17.08
C ASP A 108 -5.09 4.37 16.03
N THR A 109 -6.23 3.70 15.93
CA THR A 109 -7.29 4.00 14.96
C THR A 109 -8.65 4.00 15.68
N PRO A 110 -9.75 4.42 15.02
CA PRO A 110 -11.10 4.23 15.57
C PRO A 110 -11.45 2.78 15.88
N ARG A 111 -10.71 1.82 15.32
CA ARG A 111 -10.86 0.38 15.57
C ARG A 111 -9.88 -0.18 16.62
N GLY A 112 -9.24 0.70 17.40
CA GLY A 112 -8.16 0.36 18.31
C GLY A 112 -6.79 0.33 17.62
N ALA A 113 -5.83 -0.33 18.25
CA ALA A 113 -4.50 -0.51 17.66
C ALA A 113 -4.58 -1.45 16.45
N VAL A 114 -4.02 -1.03 15.33
CA VAL A 114 -3.97 -1.81 14.09
C VAL A 114 -2.54 -1.79 13.54
N ARG A 115 -2.04 -2.95 13.15
CA ARG A 115 -0.77 -3.09 12.42
C ARG A 115 -1.01 -2.88 10.94
N PHE A 116 -0.24 -2.00 10.34
CA PHE A 116 -0.23 -1.75 8.89
C PHE A 116 1.06 -2.26 8.28
N VAL A 117 0.94 -2.99 7.19
CA VAL A 117 2.05 -3.52 6.41
C VAL A 117 1.94 -2.94 5.00
N GLY A 118 2.75 -1.93 4.71
CA GLY A 118 2.82 -1.32 3.39
C GLY A 118 3.77 -2.08 2.47
N VAL A 119 3.35 -2.34 1.23
CA VAL A 119 4.12 -3.08 0.25
C VAL A 119 4.09 -2.43 -1.14
N CYS A 120 5.20 -2.58 -1.88
CA CYS A 120 5.24 -2.38 -3.33
C CYS A 120 5.88 -3.64 -3.93
N ILE A 121 5.05 -4.65 -4.16
CA ILE A 121 5.49 -5.95 -4.68
C ILE A 121 6.17 -5.73 -6.03
N PRO A 122 7.35 -6.32 -6.31
CA PRO A 122 8.01 -6.13 -7.59
C PRO A 122 7.09 -6.42 -8.77
N TRP A 123 7.08 -5.55 -9.77
CA TRP A 123 6.34 -5.79 -11.00
C TRP A 123 6.98 -6.91 -11.83
N ARG A 124 6.27 -7.42 -12.83
CA ARG A 124 6.67 -8.54 -13.68
C ARG A 124 8.14 -8.48 -14.15
N ASP A 125 8.57 -7.33 -14.66
CA ASP A 125 9.87 -7.16 -15.30
C ASP A 125 10.89 -6.45 -14.40
N ALA A 126 10.72 -6.50 -13.06
CA ALA A 126 11.71 -5.99 -12.12
C ALA A 126 13.05 -6.71 -12.34
N HIS A 127 14.12 -5.94 -12.55
CA HIS A 127 15.47 -6.42 -12.86
C HIS A 127 15.61 -7.34 -14.10
N VAL A 128 14.60 -7.39 -14.99
CA VAL A 128 14.67 -8.14 -16.25
C VAL A 128 15.36 -7.33 -17.33
N ARG A 129 14.82 -6.14 -17.65
CA ARG A 129 15.35 -5.25 -18.71
C ARG A 129 15.96 -3.97 -18.17
N SER A 130 15.83 -3.74 -16.88
CA SER A 130 16.30 -2.57 -16.14
C SER A 130 17.00 -2.99 -14.85
N GLY A 131 17.64 -2.07 -14.15
CA GLY A 131 18.36 -2.38 -12.91
C GLY A 131 19.53 -3.35 -13.17
N GLN A 132 19.59 -4.43 -12.40
CA GLN A 132 20.68 -5.41 -12.46
C GLN A 132 20.64 -6.33 -13.68
N ARG A 133 19.50 -6.46 -14.35
CA ARG A 133 19.25 -7.28 -15.57
C ARG A 133 19.60 -8.76 -15.40
N ASN A 134 19.44 -9.32 -14.22
CA ASN A 134 19.79 -10.69 -13.86
C ASN A 134 18.59 -11.53 -13.42
N ARG A 135 17.39 -11.11 -13.78
CA ARG A 135 16.13 -11.81 -13.45
C ARG A 135 15.37 -12.22 -14.70
N GLN A 136 14.52 -13.22 -14.54
CA GLN A 136 13.45 -13.54 -15.49
C GLN A 136 12.14 -12.84 -15.06
N PRO A 137 11.16 -12.69 -15.99
CA PRO A 137 9.85 -12.15 -15.62
C PRO A 137 9.23 -12.91 -14.43
N TRP A 138 8.78 -12.15 -13.42
CA TRP A 138 8.18 -12.61 -12.17
C TRP A 138 9.14 -13.14 -11.09
N ASP A 139 10.43 -13.28 -11.34
CA ASP A 139 11.38 -13.83 -10.34
C ASP A 139 11.33 -13.04 -9.02
N ASP A 140 11.53 -11.72 -9.06
CA ASP A 140 11.52 -10.90 -7.86
C ASP A 140 10.14 -10.82 -7.21
N HIS A 141 9.08 -10.90 -8.02
CA HIS A 141 7.70 -10.94 -7.53
C HIS A 141 7.43 -12.19 -6.70
N LEU A 142 7.79 -13.36 -7.23
CA LEU A 142 7.61 -14.63 -6.54
C LEU A 142 8.50 -14.76 -5.30
N THR A 143 9.75 -14.31 -5.40
CA THR A 143 10.68 -14.22 -4.25
C THR A 143 10.09 -13.34 -3.16
N TYR A 144 9.52 -12.17 -3.52
CA TYR A 144 8.89 -11.28 -2.56
C TYR A 144 7.72 -11.94 -1.82
N LEU A 145 6.80 -12.59 -2.54
CA LEU A 145 5.64 -13.25 -1.94
C LEU A 145 6.04 -14.40 -1.02
N GLN A 146 7.06 -15.18 -1.40
CA GLN A 146 7.59 -16.26 -0.58
C GLN A 146 8.09 -15.75 0.78
N HIS A 147 8.79 -14.61 0.81
CA HIS A 147 9.39 -14.07 2.02
C HIS A 147 8.48 -13.07 2.76
N LEU A 148 7.41 -12.57 2.13
CA LEU A 148 6.36 -11.78 2.78
C LEU A 148 5.50 -12.64 3.71
N LYS A 149 5.16 -13.87 3.31
CA LYS A 149 4.26 -14.76 4.06
C LYS A 149 4.63 -14.92 5.54
N PRO A 150 5.87 -15.27 5.92
CA PRO A 150 6.24 -15.39 7.33
C PRO A 150 6.06 -14.09 8.13
N LEU A 151 6.28 -12.92 7.50
CA LEU A 151 6.13 -11.61 8.15
C LEU A 151 4.67 -11.28 8.46
N LEU A 152 3.74 -11.77 7.66
CA LEU A 152 2.30 -11.60 7.88
C LEU A 152 1.78 -12.53 9.00
N GLN A 153 2.48 -13.62 9.25
CA GLN A 153 2.11 -14.64 10.24
C GLN A 153 2.76 -14.42 11.60
N SER A 154 3.74 -13.53 11.72
CA SER A 154 4.60 -13.39 12.91
C SER A 154 3.89 -12.86 14.14
N ASP A 155 2.87 -12.02 13.97
CA ASP A 155 2.09 -11.47 15.08
C ASP A 155 0.60 -11.40 14.72
N ARG A 156 -0.20 -12.14 15.47
CA ARG A 156 -1.67 -12.17 15.33
C ARG A 156 -2.38 -11.51 16.51
N SER A 157 -1.64 -10.86 17.41
CA SER A 157 -2.20 -10.24 18.62
C SER A 157 -3.03 -8.99 18.33
N VAL A 158 -2.73 -8.29 17.22
CA VAL A 158 -3.47 -7.12 16.77
C VAL A 158 -3.99 -7.32 15.34
N PRO A 159 -5.14 -6.71 15.00
CA PRO A 159 -5.64 -6.70 13.62
C PRO A 159 -4.60 -6.15 12.65
N THR A 160 -4.45 -6.81 11.51
CA THR A 160 -3.45 -6.43 10.49
C THR A 160 -4.12 -6.01 9.20
N VAL A 161 -3.61 -4.93 8.62
CA VAL A 161 -3.95 -4.44 7.27
C VAL A 161 -2.69 -4.49 6.42
N LEU A 162 -2.70 -5.27 5.34
CA LEU A 162 -1.69 -5.25 4.29
C LEU A 162 -2.21 -4.39 3.15
N LEU A 163 -1.40 -3.43 2.67
CA LEU A 163 -1.87 -2.49 1.66
C LEU A 163 -0.74 -1.96 0.77
N GLY A 164 -1.09 -1.51 -0.43
CA GLY A 164 -0.18 -0.92 -1.39
C GLY A 164 -0.27 -1.54 -2.78
N ASP A 165 0.80 -1.42 -3.56
CA ASP A 165 0.88 -1.92 -4.92
C ASP A 165 1.21 -3.42 -4.92
N PHE A 166 0.20 -4.25 -5.26
CA PHE A 166 0.39 -5.71 -5.37
C PHE A 166 0.86 -6.14 -6.76
N ASN A 167 0.82 -5.23 -7.74
CA ASN A 167 1.17 -5.50 -9.14
C ASN A 167 0.43 -6.71 -9.76
N GLN A 168 -0.74 -7.02 -9.23
CA GLN A 168 -1.63 -8.07 -9.75
C GLN A 168 -3.09 -7.59 -9.74
N ARG A 169 -3.84 -7.93 -10.76
CA ARG A 169 -5.31 -7.78 -10.78
C ARG A 169 -5.98 -8.91 -10.03
N ILE A 170 -7.00 -8.62 -9.25
CA ILE A 170 -7.76 -9.60 -8.48
C ILE A 170 -9.27 -9.38 -8.73
N PRO A 171 -9.99 -10.40 -9.26
CA PRO A 171 -9.53 -11.75 -9.63
C PRO A 171 -8.49 -11.74 -10.75
N ARG A 172 -7.80 -12.87 -10.91
CA ARG A 172 -6.76 -13.05 -11.93
C ARG A 172 -7.25 -12.65 -13.33
N ALA A 173 -6.52 -11.77 -13.99
CA ALA A 173 -6.85 -11.30 -15.34
C ALA A 173 -5.71 -11.50 -16.35
N ARG A 174 -4.52 -10.97 -16.07
CA ARG A 174 -3.39 -10.94 -17.02
C ARG A 174 -2.15 -11.70 -16.55
N GLN A 175 -2.00 -11.91 -15.24
CA GLN A 175 -0.89 -12.63 -14.65
C GLN A 175 -1.03 -14.15 -14.82
N PRO A 176 0.09 -14.90 -14.92
CA PRO A 176 0.05 -16.36 -14.97
C PRO A 176 -0.59 -16.96 -13.70
N GLU A 177 -1.18 -18.16 -13.84
CA GLU A 177 -1.84 -18.86 -12.74
C GLU A 177 -0.94 -19.08 -11.53
N HIS A 178 0.30 -19.51 -11.74
CA HIS A 178 1.24 -19.77 -10.65
C HIS A 178 1.61 -18.48 -9.87
N VAL A 179 1.64 -17.32 -10.53
CA VAL A 179 1.90 -16.02 -9.90
C VAL A 179 0.71 -15.61 -9.04
N PHE A 180 -0.51 -15.77 -9.54
CA PHE A 180 -1.72 -15.52 -8.78
C PHE A 180 -1.87 -16.46 -7.59
N SER A 181 -1.58 -17.76 -7.79
CA SER A 181 -1.58 -18.74 -6.71
C SER A 181 -0.56 -18.43 -5.62
N ALA A 182 0.62 -17.91 -5.98
CA ALA A 182 1.62 -17.47 -5.01
C ALA A 182 1.12 -16.29 -4.15
N LEU A 183 0.42 -15.31 -4.75
CA LEU A 183 -0.20 -14.21 -4.01
C LEU A 183 -1.26 -14.73 -3.03
N THR A 184 -2.16 -15.58 -3.52
CA THR A 184 -3.20 -16.18 -2.68
C THR A 184 -2.61 -16.98 -1.52
N ALA A 185 -1.57 -17.79 -1.78
CA ALA A 185 -0.89 -18.59 -0.75
C ALA A 185 -0.13 -17.72 0.27
N ALA A 186 0.36 -16.54 -0.12
CA ALA A 186 1.01 -15.62 0.81
C ALA A 186 0.00 -14.99 1.79
N MET A 187 -1.24 -14.77 1.36
CA MET A 187 -2.30 -14.17 2.18
C MET A 187 -3.04 -15.20 3.04
N TYR A 188 -3.31 -16.39 2.48
CA TYR A 188 -4.14 -17.40 3.12
C TYR A 188 -3.41 -18.18 4.24
N PRO A 189 -4.09 -18.51 5.36
CA PRO A 189 -5.50 -18.19 5.68
C PRO A 189 -5.70 -16.87 6.44
N ASP A 190 -4.65 -16.10 6.68
CA ASP A 190 -4.63 -15.03 7.69
C ASP A 190 -5.25 -13.72 7.20
N LEU A 191 -5.16 -13.44 5.90
CA LEU A 191 -5.65 -12.19 5.31
C LEU A 191 -6.65 -12.44 4.17
N ARG A 192 -7.68 -11.62 4.12
CA ARG A 192 -8.66 -11.55 3.04
C ARG A 192 -8.46 -10.26 2.25
N ILE A 193 -8.29 -10.37 0.92
CA ILE A 193 -8.16 -9.21 0.04
C ILE A 193 -9.53 -8.54 -0.10
N ALA A 194 -9.66 -7.37 0.51
CA ALA A 194 -10.93 -6.66 0.64
C ALA A 194 -11.30 -5.82 -0.60
N THR A 195 -10.31 -5.54 -1.46
CA THR A 195 -10.47 -4.78 -2.72
C THR A 195 -10.46 -5.67 -3.95
N ALA A 196 -10.73 -6.97 -3.78
CA ALA A 196 -10.88 -7.90 -4.89
C ALA A 196 -12.17 -7.62 -5.68
N GLY A 197 -12.10 -7.71 -7.00
CA GLY A 197 -13.23 -7.49 -7.89
C GLY A 197 -13.33 -6.08 -8.46
N PRO A 198 -14.37 -5.83 -9.28
CA PRO A 198 -14.65 -4.51 -9.83
C PRO A 198 -14.99 -3.50 -8.74
N ILE A 199 -14.42 -2.31 -8.83
CA ILE A 199 -14.77 -1.17 -7.98
C ILE A 199 -15.61 -0.20 -8.80
N THR A 200 -16.74 0.24 -8.26
CA THR A 200 -17.69 1.10 -8.97
C THR A 200 -17.02 2.37 -9.50
N GLY A 201 -17.13 2.61 -10.79
CA GLY A 201 -16.54 3.77 -11.47
C GLY A 201 -15.08 3.60 -11.88
N ALA A 202 -14.38 2.55 -11.44
CA ALA A 202 -13.01 2.28 -11.88
C ALA A 202 -12.96 1.79 -13.34
N PRO A 203 -11.95 2.21 -14.13
CA PRO A 203 -11.86 1.84 -15.55
C PRO A 203 -11.37 0.40 -15.78
N ASP A 204 -10.73 -0.22 -14.78
CA ASP A 204 -10.18 -1.59 -14.82
C ASP A 204 -10.17 -2.18 -13.39
N LEU A 205 -9.77 -3.43 -13.26
CA LEU A 205 -9.46 -4.01 -11.95
C LEU A 205 -8.24 -3.32 -11.34
N ALA A 206 -8.31 -3.07 -10.03
CA ALA A 206 -7.19 -2.51 -9.29
C ALA A 206 -5.95 -3.42 -9.33
N ILE A 207 -4.78 -2.81 -9.18
CA ILE A 207 -3.49 -3.47 -8.89
C ILE A 207 -2.89 -2.99 -7.57
N ASP A 208 -3.40 -1.87 -7.06
CA ASP A 208 -3.24 -1.46 -5.66
C ASP A 208 -4.35 -2.10 -4.83
N HIS A 209 -3.98 -2.74 -3.73
CA HIS A 209 -4.92 -3.52 -2.94
C HIS A 209 -4.81 -3.29 -1.44
N LEU A 210 -5.87 -3.73 -0.75
CA LEU A 210 -5.94 -3.83 0.70
C LEU A 210 -6.43 -5.23 1.08
N ALA A 211 -5.69 -5.88 2.00
CA ALA A 211 -6.09 -7.13 2.63
C ALA A 211 -6.14 -6.96 4.15
N VAL A 212 -7.10 -7.60 4.79
CA VAL A 212 -7.39 -7.46 6.22
C VAL A 212 -7.41 -8.80 6.93
N SER A 213 -6.95 -8.83 8.17
CA SER A 213 -7.16 -9.97 9.07
C SER A 213 -8.60 -10.05 9.59
N GLY A 214 -9.01 -11.22 10.10
CA GLY A 214 -10.40 -11.56 10.38
C GLY A 214 -11.18 -10.65 11.34
N ALA A 215 -10.51 -9.77 12.10
CA ALA A 215 -11.15 -8.81 13.00
C ALA A 215 -11.62 -7.53 12.30
N LEU A 216 -11.26 -7.32 11.04
CA LEU A 216 -11.61 -6.14 10.26
C LEU A 216 -12.41 -6.54 9.03
N GLU A 217 -13.39 -5.71 8.67
CA GLU A 217 -14.23 -5.90 7.49
C GLU A 217 -14.29 -4.62 6.65
N ALA A 218 -14.01 -4.74 5.34
CA ALA A 218 -14.24 -3.64 4.42
C ALA A 218 -15.72 -3.53 4.08
N VAL A 219 -16.26 -2.34 4.30
CA VAL A 219 -17.69 -2.04 4.04
C VAL A 219 -17.88 -1.18 2.81
N GLN A 220 -16.81 -0.55 2.33
CA GLN A 220 -16.84 0.30 1.14
C GLN A 220 -15.42 0.42 0.55
N ALA A 221 -15.34 0.40 -0.77
CA ALA A 221 -14.15 0.77 -1.53
C ALA A 221 -14.54 1.73 -2.65
N ASP A 222 -13.95 2.92 -2.64
CA ASP A 222 -14.18 3.98 -3.62
C ASP A 222 -12.99 4.11 -4.56
N PHE A 223 -13.28 4.32 -5.82
CA PHE A 223 -12.33 4.69 -6.85
C PHE A 223 -11.98 6.18 -6.77
N LEU A 224 -10.70 6.50 -6.92
CA LEU A 224 -10.16 7.86 -7.00
C LEU A 224 -9.53 8.06 -8.38
N SER A 225 -10.10 8.99 -9.16
CA SER A 225 -9.60 9.28 -10.52
C SER A 225 -8.14 9.74 -10.49
N HIS A 226 -7.33 9.15 -11.35
CA HIS A 226 -5.95 9.52 -11.63
C HIS A 226 -5.82 10.56 -12.77
N HIS A 227 -6.93 11.19 -13.13
CA HIS A 227 -6.96 12.31 -14.07
C HIS A 227 -7.35 13.59 -13.33
N ASP A 228 -6.75 14.71 -13.73
CA ASP A 228 -7.15 16.04 -13.25
C ASP A 228 -8.47 16.50 -13.87
N ALA A 229 -8.91 17.71 -13.51
CA ALA A 229 -10.14 18.31 -14.03
C ALA A 229 -10.13 18.56 -15.56
N ASN A 230 -8.94 18.61 -16.18
CA ASN A 230 -8.74 18.80 -17.61
C ASN A 230 -8.61 17.48 -18.36
N GLY A 231 -8.67 16.34 -17.64
CA GLY A 231 -8.48 14.99 -18.22
C GLY A 231 -7.03 14.58 -18.38
N ALA A 232 -6.06 15.33 -17.86
CA ALA A 232 -4.65 14.94 -17.91
C ALA A 232 -4.37 13.83 -16.89
N GLN A 233 -3.66 12.79 -17.34
CA GLN A 233 -3.29 11.66 -16.49
C GLN A 233 -2.16 12.04 -15.51
N MET A 234 -2.38 11.83 -14.22
CA MET A 234 -1.47 12.16 -13.13
C MET A 234 -0.67 10.97 -12.62
N SER A 235 -1.16 9.73 -12.84
CA SER A 235 -0.49 8.46 -12.58
C SER A 235 -1.01 7.40 -13.55
N ASP A 236 -0.25 6.34 -13.75
CA ASP A 236 -0.72 5.12 -14.42
C ASP A 236 -1.60 4.23 -13.50
N HIS A 237 -1.69 4.59 -12.21
CA HIS A 237 -2.57 3.98 -11.23
C HIS A 237 -3.69 4.93 -10.81
N PHE A 238 -4.90 4.42 -10.69
CA PHE A 238 -5.95 5.10 -9.94
C PHE A 238 -5.81 4.81 -8.44
N GLY A 239 -6.29 5.72 -7.59
CA GLY A 239 -6.24 5.51 -6.16
C GLY A 239 -7.50 4.84 -5.61
N LEU A 240 -7.42 4.42 -4.35
CA LEU A 240 -8.51 3.80 -3.61
C LEU A 240 -8.71 4.49 -2.27
N ARG A 241 -9.98 4.62 -1.86
CA ARG A 241 -10.36 4.86 -0.48
C ARG A 241 -11.14 3.66 0.03
N VAL A 242 -10.72 3.09 1.17
CA VAL A 242 -11.39 1.94 1.78
C VAL A 242 -11.84 2.30 3.19
N LEU A 243 -13.09 1.92 3.51
CA LEU A 243 -13.67 2.07 4.86
C LEU A 243 -13.78 0.70 5.51
N LEU A 244 -13.24 0.57 6.73
CA LEU A 244 -13.29 -0.65 7.53
C LEU A 244 -14.16 -0.43 8.79
N ASN A 245 -14.91 -1.47 9.15
CA ASN A 245 -15.59 -1.61 10.45
C ASN A 245 -14.71 -2.33 11.45
#